data_7fed1490d80eb89194005f237b6f7f3a
#
_entry.id   7fed1490d80eb89194005f237b6f7f3a
#
_cell.length_a   1.000
_cell.length_b   1.000
_cell.length_c   1.000
_cell.angle_alpha   90.00
_cell.angle_beta   90.00
_cell.angle_gamma   90.00
#
_symmetry.space_group_name_H-M   'P 1'
#
loop_
_entity.id
_entity.type
_entity.pdbx_description
1 polymer ?
#
loop_
_entity_poly.entity_id
_entity_poly.type
_entity_poly.pdbx_seq_one_letter_code
_entity_poly.pdbx_strand_id
1 'polypeptide(L)'
;MTFQLNQAIGKVAPNGNPVVANRYGADPYALVFEDRVYLYMTNDTLEYDGNGAIIENTYANINRIGVISSNDLVNWTDHGEIEVAGPGGAAKWATQSWAPAAVHTVINGKDKFFLYFANNASGIGVLTSESPVGPWIDPIGEALILRSTPGVEDVTWLFDPAVLVDDDGTGYIYFGGGVPEGEYAEPGTARVMKLGDDMTSVVGTAEVIPAPFMFEDAGIHKREGIYYYSYCSNFYDGERPEGSPPAGEIAYMTSDKPMGPWTYQTTILKNPGHFFEVSGNNHHAIFQFHEDWYIAYHAQTLSKAQGIANGYRSTHLNRLFHNEEGSIQQVEADYTGVQQIQFLNPYQRVQAATISWSAGVTTVTGAEPGGRIVTDINSGDWIGLSGVDFGTKGATVFSATIIGLEGGAIKLHLDEPAGPLIGELPVPSANGPEKQLELKTEISRVVGTHDLYLVFTGPTENGLFNFVSWQFME
;
A
#
# COMPACT_ATOMS: atom_id res chain seq x y z
N MET A 1 31.59 -10.70 -21.60
CA MET A 1 31.41 -9.96 -20.35
C MET A 1 30.94 -10.96 -19.32
N THR A 2 31.44 -10.93 -18.10
CA THR A 2 30.93 -11.75 -17.01
C THR A 2 29.57 -11.17 -16.63
N PHE A 3 28.52 -11.92 -16.83
CA PHE A 3 27.18 -11.59 -16.38
C PHE A 3 27.17 -11.46 -14.85
N GLN A 4 26.71 -10.35 -14.32
CA GLN A 4 26.58 -10.09 -12.89
C GLN A 4 25.11 -9.78 -12.57
N LEU A 5 24.59 -10.45 -11.55
CA LEU A 5 23.26 -10.16 -11.02
C LEU A 5 23.27 -8.84 -10.22
N ASN A 6 22.25 -8.03 -10.43
CA ASN A 6 22.02 -6.85 -9.62
C ASN A 6 21.46 -7.25 -8.24
N GLN A 7 21.80 -6.47 -7.23
CA GLN A 7 21.37 -6.74 -5.86
C GLN A 7 20.03 -6.05 -5.56
N ALA A 8 19.16 -6.76 -4.86
CA ALA A 8 17.94 -6.16 -4.32
C ALA A 8 18.27 -5.08 -3.28
N ILE A 9 17.57 -3.98 -3.31
CA ILE A 9 17.71 -2.86 -2.38
C ILE A 9 16.41 -2.72 -1.57
N GLY A 10 16.54 -2.66 -0.25
CA GLY A 10 15.42 -2.42 0.67
C GLY A 10 14.56 -3.63 0.99
N LYS A 11 14.36 -4.58 0.05
CA LYS A 11 13.65 -5.84 0.28
C LYS A 11 14.43 -7.01 -0.29
N VAL A 12 14.99 -7.84 0.60
CA VAL A 12 15.82 -9.00 0.23
C VAL A 12 15.12 -10.27 0.67
N ALA A 13 15.04 -11.25 -0.23
CA ALA A 13 14.46 -12.57 0.08
C ALA A 13 15.14 -13.22 1.30
N PRO A 14 14.40 -13.87 2.19
CA PRO A 14 12.97 -14.17 2.14
C PRO A 14 12.08 -13.12 2.83
N ASN A 15 12.58 -11.91 3.12
CA ASN A 15 11.83 -10.89 3.83
C ASN A 15 10.58 -10.44 3.04
N GLY A 16 9.46 -10.27 3.75
CA GLY A 16 8.20 -9.76 3.23
C GLY A 16 8.07 -8.23 3.29
N ASN A 17 8.84 -7.58 4.17
CA ASN A 17 8.81 -6.13 4.38
C ASN A 17 10.07 -5.41 3.84
N PRO A 18 9.91 -4.17 3.28
CA PRO A 18 8.62 -3.57 2.93
C PRO A 18 7.84 -4.40 1.91
N VAL A 19 6.51 -4.24 1.82
CA VAL A 19 5.66 -5.09 0.94
C VAL A 19 6.06 -4.98 -0.53
N VAL A 20 6.51 -3.81 -0.97
CA VAL A 20 7.13 -3.57 -2.29
C VAL A 20 8.38 -2.71 -2.16
N ALA A 21 9.34 -2.86 -3.09
CA ALA A 21 10.58 -2.09 -3.11
C ALA A 21 10.80 -1.29 -4.41
N ASN A 22 9.87 -1.39 -5.37
CA ASN A 22 9.92 -0.67 -6.64
C ASN A 22 9.29 0.72 -6.57
N ARG A 23 8.71 1.09 -5.41
CA ARG A 23 8.09 2.40 -5.17
C ARG A 23 8.01 2.71 -3.69
N TYR A 24 7.81 4.01 -3.36
CA TYR A 24 7.40 4.45 -2.03
C TYR A 24 5.90 4.35 -1.87
N GLY A 25 5.45 4.18 -0.64
CA GLY A 25 4.04 4.16 -0.27
C GLY A 25 3.90 4.38 1.23
N ALA A 26 3.26 5.47 1.60
CA ALA A 26 3.01 5.86 2.98
C ALA A 26 1.55 5.72 3.36
N ASP A 27 1.24 5.87 4.64
CA ASP A 27 -0.12 5.96 5.16
C ASP A 27 -1.03 4.87 4.57
N PRO A 28 -0.65 3.57 4.67
CA PRO A 28 -1.37 2.50 3.98
C PRO A 28 -2.77 2.32 4.54
N TYR A 29 -3.75 2.16 3.65
CA TYR A 29 -5.11 1.77 3.99
C TYR A 29 -5.52 0.51 3.23
N ALA A 30 -6.12 -0.44 3.92
CA ALA A 30 -6.47 -1.74 3.35
C ALA A 30 -7.96 -1.83 3.01
N LEU A 31 -8.25 -2.31 1.81
CA LEU A 31 -9.57 -2.74 1.37
C LEU A 31 -9.52 -4.22 1.00
N VAL A 32 -10.36 -5.03 1.63
CA VAL A 32 -10.54 -6.44 1.26
C VAL A 32 -11.76 -6.55 0.34
N PHE A 33 -11.53 -7.09 -0.85
CA PHE A 33 -12.58 -7.31 -1.84
C PHE A 33 -12.27 -8.58 -2.67
N GLU A 34 -13.26 -9.47 -2.84
CA GLU A 34 -13.18 -10.70 -3.63
C GLU A 34 -11.91 -11.52 -3.38
N ASP A 35 -11.64 -11.93 -2.18
CA ASP A 35 -10.45 -12.75 -1.84
C ASP A 35 -9.10 -12.07 -2.16
N ARG A 36 -9.07 -10.74 -2.09
CA ARG A 36 -7.88 -9.93 -2.39
C ARG A 36 -7.80 -8.71 -1.48
N VAL A 37 -6.60 -8.40 -1.02
CA VAL A 37 -6.29 -7.17 -0.28
C VAL A 37 -5.76 -6.15 -1.26
N TYR A 38 -6.33 -4.95 -1.24
CA TYR A 38 -5.84 -3.75 -1.93
C TYR A 38 -5.28 -2.80 -0.89
N LEU A 39 -4.04 -2.38 -1.06
CA LEU A 39 -3.44 -1.33 -0.24
C LEU A 39 -3.37 -0.04 -1.04
N TYR A 40 -4.01 0.99 -0.52
CA TYR A 40 -3.93 2.35 -1.03
C TYR A 40 -2.92 3.12 -0.18
N MET A 41 -2.04 3.87 -0.83
CA MET A 41 -0.90 4.49 -0.15
C MET A 41 -0.70 5.91 -0.65
N THR A 42 -0.38 6.82 0.24
CA THR A 42 0.18 8.12 -0.13
C THR A 42 1.43 7.89 -0.97
N ASN A 43 1.48 8.43 -2.17
CA ASN A 43 2.59 8.21 -3.09
C ASN A 43 3.71 9.24 -2.85
N ASP A 44 4.62 8.93 -1.94
CA ASP A 44 5.78 9.80 -1.67
C ASP A 44 6.60 9.97 -2.97
N THR A 45 6.74 11.21 -3.40
CA THR A 45 7.43 11.58 -4.64
C THR A 45 8.77 12.20 -4.32
N LEU A 46 9.84 11.73 -4.97
CA LEU A 46 11.19 12.27 -4.77
C LEU A 46 11.26 13.76 -5.13
N GLU A 47 11.81 14.53 -4.21
CA GLU A 47 12.04 15.96 -4.37
C GLU A 47 13.53 16.26 -4.53
N TYR A 48 13.86 17.23 -5.38
CA TYR A 48 15.23 17.56 -5.74
C TYR A 48 15.52 19.03 -5.48
N ASP A 49 16.75 19.33 -5.04
CA ASP A 49 17.25 20.69 -4.96
C ASP A 49 17.62 21.24 -6.36
N GLY A 50 18.06 22.50 -6.40
CA GLY A 50 18.49 23.16 -7.65
C GLY A 50 19.72 22.53 -8.31
N ASN A 51 20.42 21.60 -7.64
CA ASN A 51 21.58 20.88 -8.15
C ASN A 51 21.24 19.44 -8.57
N GLY A 52 19.98 19.01 -8.39
CA GLY A 52 19.52 17.65 -8.69
C GLY A 52 19.78 16.63 -7.58
N ALA A 53 20.16 17.05 -6.37
CA ALA A 53 20.27 16.17 -5.22
C ALA A 53 18.90 15.95 -4.56
N ILE A 54 18.63 14.71 -4.12
CA ILE A 54 17.41 14.39 -3.40
C ILE A 54 17.43 15.07 -2.04
N ILE A 55 16.37 15.81 -1.73
CA ILE A 55 16.17 16.50 -0.45
C ILE A 55 15.16 15.76 0.42
N GLU A 56 14.99 16.19 1.66
CA GLU A 56 13.94 15.73 2.54
C GLU A 56 12.56 15.99 1.92
N ASN A 57 11.66 15.00 2.02
CA ASN A 57 10.30 15.10 1.50
C ASN A 57 9.53 16.20 2.24
N THR A 58 9.06 17.20 1.53
CA THR A 58 8.24 18.29 2.09
C THR A 58 6.74 17.96 2.10
N TYR A 59 6.36 16.83 1.50
CA TYR A 59 4.96 16.39 1.28
C TYR A 59 4.13 17.33 0.39
N ALA A 60 4.71 18.45 -0.08
CA ALA A 60 4.00 19.46 -0.87
C ALA A 60 3.62 18.98 -2.28
N ASN A 61 4.38 18.03 -2.83
CA ASN A 61 4.22 17.53 -4.20
C ASN A 61 3.44 16.22 -4.30
N ILE A 62 2.86 15.75 -3.20
CA ILE A 62 2.11 14.50 -3.16
C ILE A 62 0.67 14.76 -3.59
N ASN A 63 0.34 14.36 -4.81
CA ASN A 63 -0.97 14.54 -5.43
C ASN A 63 -1.55 13.24 -6.02
N ARG A 64 -0.91 12.09 -5.73
CA ARG A 64 -1.29 10.76 -6.21
C ARG A 64 -1.39 9.77 -5.06
N ILE A 65 -2.20 8.73 -5.28
CA ILE A 65 -2.34 7.60 -4.37
C ILE A 65 -1.89 6.35 -5.12
N GLY A 66 -0.91 5.63 -4.56
CA GLY A 66 -0.44 4.35 -5.07
C GLY A 66 -1.40 3.22 -4.71
N VAL A 67 -1.54 2.23 -5.59
CA VAL A 67 -2.37 1.05 -5.35
C VAL A 67 -1.59 -0.21 -5.66
N ILE A 68 -1.56 -1.13 -4.70
CA ILE A 68 -1.04 -2.49 -4.89
C ILE A 68 -2.08 -3.48 -4.38
N SER A 69 -2.05 -4.73 -4.85
CA SER A 69 -2.94 -5.77 -4.34
C SER A 69 -2.30 -7.14 -4.27
N SER A 70 -2.77 -7.97 -3.36
CA SER A 70 -2.32 -9.34 -3.20
C SER A 70 -3.46 -10.25 -2.73
N ASN A 71 -3.45 -11.50 -3.16
CA ASN A 71 -4.31 -12.55 -2.63
C ASN A 71 -3.55 -13.52 -1.72
N ASP A 72 -2.23 -13.37 -1.60
CA ASP A 72 -1.36 -14.22 -0.80
C ASP A 72 -0.52 -13.47 0.24
N LEU A 73 -0.58 -12.12 0.23
CA LEU A 73 0.10 -11.16 1.12
C LEU A 73 1.62 -11.06 0.95
N VAL A 74 2.21 -11.76 -0.03
CA VAL A 74 3.66 -11.75 -0.28
C VAL A 74 3.99 -11.36 -1.71
N ASN A 75 3.25 -11.88 -2.70
CA ASN A 75 3.32 -11.47 -4.09
C ASN A 75 2.35 -10.31 -4.32
N TRP A 76 2.87 -9.11 -4.57
CA TRP A 76 2.06 -7.91 -4.74
C TRP A 76 2.03 -7.46 -6.19
N THR A 77 0.81 -7.27 -6.71
CA THR A 77 0.60 -6.67 -8.04
C THR A 77 0.56 -5.16 -7.90
N ASP A 78 1.47 -4.46 -8.58
CA ASP A 78 1.45 -3.00 -8.70
C ASP A 78 0.38 -2.57 -9.72
N HIS A 79 -0.56 -1.72 -9.31
CA HIS A 79 -1.59 -1.11 -10.17
C HIS A 79 -1.27 0.34 -10.54
N GLY A 80 -0.14 0.86 -10.05
CA GLY A 80 0.30 2.23 -10.29
C GLY A 80 -0.30 3.25 -9.36
N GLU A 81 -0.50 4.44 -9.89
CA GLU A 81 -1.01 5.60 -9.17
C GLU A 81 -2.36 6.04 -9.71
N ILE A 82 -3.22 6.45 -8.78
CA ILE A 82 -4.43 7.20 -9.06
C ILE A 82 -4.03 8.67 -9.11
N GLU A 83 -4.27 9.34 -10.23
CA GLU A 83 -4.14 10.79 -10.36
C GLU A 83 -5.31 11.45 -9.61
N VAL A 84 -5.07 11.87 -8.35
CA VAL A 84 -6.11 12.35 -7.43
C VAL A 84 -6.26 13.86 -7.52
N ALA A 85 -5.22 14.61 -7.18
CA ALA A 85 -5.29 16.06 -7.00
C ALA A 85 -4.65 16.86 -8.13
N GLY A 86 -5.10 18.09 -8.29
CA GLY A 86 -4.57 19.03 -9.29
C GLY A 86 -5.26 18.97 -10.65
N PRO A 87 -4.82 19.81 -11.61
CA PRO A 87 -5.50 19.98 -12.90
C PRO A 87 -5.61 18.69 -13.74
N GLY A 88 -4.68 17.76 -13.57
CA GLY A 88 -4.68 16.45 -14.26
C GLY A 88 -5.40 15.36 -13.47
N GLY A 89 -5.68 15.58 -12.20
CA GLY A 89 -6.31 14.61 -11.32
C GLY A 89 -7.84 14.59 -11.42
N ALA A 90 -8.43 13.59 -10.75
CA ALA A 90 -9.88 13.46 -10.64
C ALA A 90 -10.47 14.63 -9.84
N ALA A 91 -9.91 14.98 -8.69
CA ALA A 91 -10.28 16.11 -7.84
C ALA A 91 -9.49 17.37 -8.23
N LYS A 92 -9.92 18.09 -9.25
CA LYS A 92 -9.22 19.27 -9.80
C LYS A 92 -9.10 20.44 -8.83
N TRP A 93 -9.94 20.51 -7.81
CA TRP A 93 -9.96 21.52 -6.77
C TRP A 93 -8.88 21.28 -5.69
N ALA A 94 -8.47 20.03 -5.51
CA ALA A 94 -7.47 19.64 -4.51
C ALA A 94 -6.05 19.95 -4.99
N THR A 95 -5.13 20.15 -4.05
CA THR A 95 -3.70 20.38 -4.33
C THR A 95 -2.83 19.20 -3.94
N GLN A 96 -3.21 18.47 -2.88
CA GLN A 96 -2.55 17.27 -2.40
C GLN A 96 -3.54 16.11 -2.23
N SER A 97 -2.99 14.91 -2.11
CA SER A 97 -3.75 13.71 -1.75
C SER A 97 -2.92 12.85 -0.78
N TRP A 98 -3.15 13.07 0.51
CA TRP A 98 -2.49 12.35 1.61
C TRP A 98 -3.43 11.33 2.23
N ALA A 99 -2.88 10.37 2.96
CA ALA A 99 -3.57 9.42 3.82
C ALA A 99 -4.91 8.94 3.26
N PRO A 100 -4.90 8.00 2.30
CA PRO A 100 -6.12 7.47 1.70
C PRO A 100 -6.89 6.60 2.68
N ALA A 101 -8.23 6.56 2.52
CA ALA A 101 -9.09 5.56 3.12
C ALA A 101 -10.06 5.02 2.08
N ALA A 102 -10.07 3.71 1.86
CA ALA A 102 -10.90 3.09 0.84
C ALA A 102 -11.95 2.16 1.44
N VAL A 103 -13.14 2.16 0.87
CA VAL A 103 -14.23 1.28 1.29
C VAL A 103 -15.05 0.83 0.09
N HIS A 104 -15.63 -0.35 0.21
CA HIS A 104 -16.60 -0.92 -0.73
C HIS A 104 -17.97 -1.01 -0.10
N THR A 105 -19.00 -0.76 -0.88
CA THR A 105 -20.39 -1.07 -0.52
C THR A 105 -21.22 -1.33 -1.77
N VAL A 106 -22.41 -1.89 -1.60
CA VAL A 106 -23.34 -2.14 -2.71
C VAL A 106 -24.45 -1.08 -2.71
N ILE A 107 -24.49 -0.26 -3.76
CA ILE A 107 -25.52 0.75 -3.96
C ILE A 107 -26.37 0.39 -5.18
N ASN A 108 -27.69 0.25 -4.99
CA ASN A 108 -28.64 -0.16 -6.04
C ASN A 108 -28.25 -1.48 -6.74
N GLY A 109 -27.71 -2.44 -5.98
CA GLY A 109 -27.30 -3.76 -6.48
C GLY A 109 -26.01 -3.75 -7.31
N LYS A 110 -25.22 -2.70 -7.25
CA LYS A 110 -23.92 -2.57 -7.90
C LYS A 110 -22.82 -2.31 -6.89
N ASP A 111 -21.69 -2.96 -7.08
CA ASP A 111 -20.48 -2.65 -6.34
C ASP A 111 -20.05 -1.21 -6.59
N LYS A 112 -19.74 -0.51 -5.49
CA LYS A 112 -19.22 0.85 -5.49
C LYS A 112 -18.03 0.96 -4.55
N PHE A 113 -17.00 1.62 -5.03
CA PHE A 113 -15.77 1.88 -4.28
C PHE A 113 -15.68 3.37 -4.03
N PHE A 114 -15.27 3.71 -2.81
CA PHE A 114 -15.05 5.09 -2.37
C PHE A 114 -13.64 5.22 -1.86
N LEU A 115 -12.95 6.27 -2.28
CA LEU A 115 -11.60 6.60 -1.87
C LEU A 115 -11.60 8.00 -1.29
N TYR A 116 -11.47 8.09 0.02
CA TYR A 116 -11.33 9.35 0.74
C TYR A 116 -9.85 9.70 0.84
N PHE A 117 -9.54 10.98 0.81
CA PHE A 117 -8.16 11.48 0.89
C PHE A 117 -8.10 12.84 1.57
N ALA A 118 -6.98 13.12 2.21
CA ALA A 118 -6.73 14.44 2.79
C ALA A 118 -6.13 15.39 1.75
N ASN A 119 -6.79 16.54 1.52
CA ASN A 119 -6.19 17.66 0.79
C ASN A 119 -5.30 18.43 1.76
N ASN A 120 -4.09 17.95 2.02
CA ASN A 120 -3.23 18.33 3.14
C ASN A 120 -4.01 18.34 4.49
N ALA A 121 -3.85 19.36 5.30
CA ALA A 121 -4.57 19.53 6.57
C ALA A 121 -5.84 20.42 6.45
N SER A 122 -6.36 20.66 5.24
CA SER A 122 -7.40 21.66 4.99
C SER A 122 -8.80 21.09 4.77
N GLY A 123 -8.91 19.79 4.48
CA GLY A 123 -10.18 19.14 4.20
C GLY A 123 -10.02 17.74 3.62
N ILE A 124 -11.12 17.02 3.52
CA ILE A 124 -11.18 15.64 3.05
C ILE A 124 -12.03 15.58 1.78
N GLY A 125 -11.46 14.99 0.73
CA GLY A 125 -12.16 14.71 -0.52
C GLY A 125 -12.64 13.27 -0.60
N VAL A 126 -13.48 12.96 -1.58
CA VAL A 126 -13.94 11.61 -1.90
C VAL A 126 -13.97 11.39 -3.41
N LEU A 127 -13.46 10.25 -3.86
CA LEU A 127 -13.59 9.77 -5.22
C LEU A 127 -14.45 8.49 -5.23
N THR A 128 -15.05 8.19 -6.38
CA THR A 128 -15.85 6.97 -6.58
C THR A 128 -15.40 6.20 -7.80
N SER A 129 -15.59 4.87 -7.75
CA SER A 129 -15.30 3.97 -8.86
C SER A 129 -16.24 2.75 -8.86
N GLU A 130 -16.28 2.01 -9.96
CA GLU A 130 -16.93 0.68 -10.08
C GLU A 130 -15.90 -0.46 -9.98
N SER A 131 -14.62 -0.13 -9.71
CA SER A 131 -13.53 -1.10 -9.56
C SER A 131 -12.54 -0.61 -8.49
N PRO A 132 -11.91 -1.49 -7.70
CA PRO A 132 -10.93 -1.10 -6.70
C PRO A 132 -9.68 -0.40 -7.27
N VAL A 133 -9.41 -0.58 -8.55
CA VAL A 133 -8.28 0.05 -9.25
C VAL A 133 -8.67 1.22 -10.16
N GLY A 134 -9.95 1.62 -10.15
CA GLY A 134 -10.44 2.72 -10.97
C GLY A 134 -11.07 2.27 -12.30
N PRO A 135 -11.39 3.21 -13.21
CA PRO A 135 -11.10 4.64 -13.12
C PRO A 135 -11.89 5.34 -12.00
N TRP A 136 -11.24 6.33 -11.37
CA TRP A 136 -11.80 7.10 -10.27
C TRP A 136 -12.33 8.45 -10.77
N ILE A 137 -13.46 8.88 -10.22
CA ILE A 137 -14.08 10.17 -10.53
C ILE A 137 -14.42 10.93 -9.24
N ASP A 138 -14.38 12.23 -9.29
CA ASP A 138 -14.86 13.12 -8.23
C ASP A 138 -16.38 13.33 -8.39
N PRO A 139 -17.21 12.86 -7.44
CA PRO A 139 -18.66 12.93 -7.55
C PRO A 139 -19.24 14.31 -7.16
N ILE A 140 -18.51 15.13 -6.39
CA ILE A 140 -19.02 16.36 -5.79
C ILE A 140 -18.29 17.63 -6.23
N GLY A 141 -17.04 17.54 -6.71
CA GLY A 141 -16.28 18.68 -7.23
C GLY A 141 -15.72 19.62 -6.19
N GLU A 142 -15.77 19.25 -4.90
CA GLU A 142 -15.24 19.99 -3.74
C GLU A 142 -14.91 19.03 -2.59
N ALA A 143 -14.39 19.55 -1.47
CA ALA A 143 -14.15 18.73 -0.29
C ALA A 143 -15.47 18.28 0.34
N LEU A 144 -15.54 16.99 0.72
CA LEU A 144 -16.63 16.41 1.50
C LEU A 144 -16.68 16.99 2.92
N ILE A 145 -15.51 17.14 3.54
CA ILE A 145 -15.34 17.74 4.86
C ILE A 145 -14.43 18.96 4.72
N LEU A 146 -14.90 20.09 5.18
CA LEU A 146 -14.22 21.38 5.09
C LEU A 146 -14.45 22.20 6.38
N ARG A 147 -13.79 23.34 6.53
CA ARG A 147 -13.85 24.16 7.75
C ARG A 147 -15.26 24.64 8.15
N SER A 148 -16.22 24.66 7.24
CA SER A 148 -17.62 24.99 7.54
C SER A 148 -18.49 23.77 7.89
N THR A 149 -17.94 22.56 7.88
CA THR A 149 -18.64 21.36 8.35
C THR A 149 -18.96 21.49 9.85
N PRO A 150 -20.21 21.28 10.29
CA PRO A 150 -20.56 21.43 11.71
C PRO A 150 -19.77 20.49 12.63
N GLY A 151 -19.22 21.02 13.73
CA GLY A 151 -18.49 20.28 14.75
C GLY A 151 -16.99 20.07 14.48
N VAL A 152 -16.44 20.78 13.49
CA VAL A 152 -14.99 20.74 13.19
C VAL A 152 -14.25 22.03 13.55
N GLU A 153 -14.91 22.97 14.23
CA GLU A 153 -14.41 24.31 14.49
C GLU A 153 -13.03 24.28 15.20
N ASP A 154 -12.87 23.38 16.16
CA ASP A 154 -11.66 23.23 16.99
C ASP A 154 -10.66 22.17 16.45
N VAL A 155 -10.90 21.60 15.27
CA VAL A 155 -9.97 20.63 14.67
C VAL A 155 -8.80 21.36 14.04
N THR A 156 -7.58 21.12 14.54
CA THR A 156 -6.37 21.78 14.02
C THR A 156 -6.13 21.40 12.57
N TRP A 157 -6.12 20.09 12.26
CA TRP A 157 -5.92 19.54 10.91
C TRP A 157 -7.12 18.70 10.49
N LEU A 158 -7.77 19.07 9.38
CA LEU A 158 -8.82 18.28 8.75
C LEU A 158 -8.17 17.34 7.76
N PHE A 159 -7.77 16.15 8.23
CA PHE A 159 -7.00 15.19 7.45
C PHE A 159 -7.18 13.77 7.97
N ASP A 160 -6.41 12.82 7.41
CA ASP A 160 -6.26 11.42 7.81
C ASP A 160 -7.61 10.72 8.03
N PRO A 161 -8.42 10.56 6.97
CA PRO A 161 -9.70 9.87 7.09
C PRO A 161 -9.50 8.37 7.31
N ALA A 162 -10.38 7.77 8.11
CA ALA A 162 -10.67 6.35 8.12
C ALA A 162 -12.17 6.12 7.94
N VAL A 163 -12.58 5.05 7.31
CA VAL A 163 -13.99 4.80 6.98
C VAL A 163 -14.40 3.38 7.35
N LEU A 164 -15.57 3.27 7.93
CA LEU A 164 -16.24 2.00 8.24
C LEU A 164 -17.63 1.97 7.59
N VAL A 165 -17.96 0.88 6.92
CA VAL A 165 -19.34 0.52 6.63
C VAL A 165 -19.75 -0.53 7.65
N ASP A 166 -20.74 -0.20 8.48
CA ASP A 166 -21.22 -1.09 9.53
C ASP A 166 -22.10 -2.20 8.99
N ASP A 167 -22.44 -3.20 9.83
CA ASP A 167 -23.22 -4.38 9.46
C ASP A 167 -24.63 -4.03 8.92
N ASP A 168 -25.17 -2.89 9.31
CA ASP A 168 -26.46 -2.38 8.82
C ASP A 168 -26.35 -1.57 7.51
N GLY A 169 -25.13 -1.44 6.96
CA GLY A 169 -24.85 -0.67 5.77
C GLY A 169 -24.59 0.82 6.01
N THR A 170 -24.64 1.30 7.25
CA THR A 170 -24.37 2.69 7.58
C THR A 170 -22.87 2.99 7.47
N GLY A 171 -22.50 4.04 6.72
CA GLY A 171 -21.14 4.53 6.63
C GLY A 171 -20.78 5.51 7.76
N TYR A 172 -19.57 5.41 8.26
CA TYR A 172 -18.99 6.34 9.24
C TYR A 172 -17.59 6.75 8.79
N ILE A 173 -17.26 8.04 8.97
CA ILE A 173 -15.94 8.58 8.69
C ILE A 173 -15.33 9.15 9.97
N TYR A 174 -14.08 8.77 10.22
CA TYR A 174 -13.24 9.18 11.35
C TYR A 174 -12.10 10.01 10.78
N PHE A 175 -11.76 11.14 11.42
CA PHE A 175 -10.78 12.06 10.85
C PHE A 175 -10.29 13.08 11.88
N GLY A 176 -9.31 13.88 11.46
CA GLY A 176 -8.83 15.01 12.22
C GLY A 176 -7.55 14.70 12.98
N GLY A 177 -6.95 15.75 13.50
CA GLY A 177 -5.70 15.68 14.26
C GLY A 177 -5.06 17.03 14.43
N GLY A 178 -3.74 17.00 14.66
CA GLY A 178 -2.96 18.13 15.11
C GLY A 178 -3.18 18.42 16.59
N VAL A 179 -2.30 19.24 17.15
CA VAL A 179 -2.31 19.59 18.58
C VAL A 179 -2.49 21.09 18.71
N PRO A 180 -3.60 21.58 19.31
CA PRO A 180 -3.73 22.98 19.68
C PRO A 180 -2.64 23.38 20.68
N GLU A 181 -2.22 24.65 20.66
CA GLU A 181 -1.16 25.14 21.55
C GLU A 181 -1.55 24.94 23.01
N GLY A 182 -0.71 24.21 23.76
CA GLY A 182 -0.93 23.92 25.17
C GLY A 182 -1.81 22.70 25.47
N GLU A 183 -2.54 22.15 24.49
CA GLU A 183 -3.51 21.07 24.68
C GLU A 183 -2.90 19.68 24.34
N TYR A 184 -1.66 19.43 24.74
CA TYR A 184 -0.91 18.24 24.35
C TYR A 184 -1.52 16.92 24.84
N ALA A 185 -2.09 16.91 26.06
CA ALA A 185 -2.65 15.71 26.66
C ALA A 185 -4.07 15.38 26.14
N GLU A 186 -4.87 16.42 25.94
CA GLU A 186 -6.26 16.32 25.49
C GLU A 186 -6.49 17.22 24.27
N PRO A 187 -5.91 16.93 23.10
CA PRO A 187 -6.02 17.81 21.92
C PRO A 187 -7.46 18.01 21.45
N GLY A 188 -8.33 17.01 21.65
CA GLY A 188 -9.75 17.08 21.29
C GLY A 188 -10.00 17.28 19.79
N THR A 189 -9.07 16.89 18.93
CA THR A 189 -9.09 17.13 17.46
C THR A 189 -9.58 15.96 16.63
N ALA A 190 -9.71 14.76 17.21
CA ALA A 190 -10.30 13.61 16.53
C ALA A 190 -11.83 13.73 16.45
N ARG A 191 -12.39 13.32 15.30
CA ARG A 191 -13.83 13.43 15.00
C ARG A 191 -14.36 12.16 14.37
N VAL A 192 -15.65 11.92 14.56
CA VAL A 192 -16.44 10.94 13.82
C VAL A 192 -17.73 11.58 13.32
N MET A 193 -18.13 11.20 12.09
CA MET A 193 -19.41 11.59 11.50
C MET A 193 -20.06 10.39 10.81
N LYS A 194 -21.39 10.42 10.72
CA LYS A 194 -22.12 9.52 9.84
C LYS A 194 -22.04 10.04 8.40
N LEU A 195 -21.79 9.12 7.45
CA LEU A 195 -21.93 9.38 6.02
C LEU A 195 -23.39 9.25 5.59
N GLY A 196 -23.75 9.94 4.51
CA GLY A 196 -25.03 9.70 3.84
C GLY A 196 -25.05 8.33 3.14
N ASP A 197 -26.25 7.87 2.75
CA ASP A 197 -26.42 6.59 2.05
C ASP A 197 -25.70 6.55 0.69
N ASP A 198 -25.36 7.72 0.15
CA ASP A 198 -24.56 7.90 -1.07
C ASP A 198 -23.05 7.79 -0.84
N MET A 199 -22.60 7.74 0.42
CA MET A 199 -21.20 7.73 0.83
C MET A 199 -20.39 8.97 0.36
N THR A 200 -21.05 9.98 -0.20
CA THR A 200 -20.47 11.21 -0.74
C THR A 200 -21.03 12.47 -0.09
N SER A 201 -21.78 12.32 0.97
CA SER A 201 -22.29 13.38 1.84
C SER A 201 -22.09 13.01 3.31
N VAL A 202 -22.17 13.99 4.22
CA VAL A 202 -22.11 13.80 5.67
C VAL A 202 -23.44 14.18 6.33
N VAL A 203 -23.77 13.53 7.43
CA VAL A 203 -25.04 13.73 8.14
C VAL A 203 -24.78 14.19 9.58
N GLY A 204 -25.44 15.28 9.96
CA GLY A 204 -25.40 15.79 11.33
C GLY A 204 -24.15 16.64 11.63
N THR A 205 -23.66 16.51 12.84
CA THR A 205 -22.53 17.28 13.38
C THR A 205 -21.41 16.30 13.75
N ALA A 206 -20.18 16.66 13.49
CA ALA A 206 -19.02 15.87 13.88
C ALA A 206 -18.94 15.75 15.41
N GLU A 207 -18.80 14.52 15.91
CA GLU A 207 -18.66 14.24 17.33
C GLU A 207 -17.19 14.04 17.71
N VAL A 208 -16.82 14.55 18.90
CA VAL A 208 -15.45 14.46 19.41
C VAL A 208 -15.14 13.03 19.85
N ILE A 209 -14.01 12.50 19.42
CA ILE A 209 -13.39 11.32 20.01
C ILE A 209 -12.35 11.81 21.02
N PRO A 210 -12.50 11.52 22.32
CA PRO A 210 -11.61 12.05 23.38
C PRO A 210 -10.29 11.25 23.44
N ALA A 211 -9.54 11.20 22.32
CA ALA A 211 -8.32 10.45 22.18
C ALA A 211 -7.15 11.16 22.88
N PRO A 212 -6.59 10.58 23.97
CA PRO A 212 -5.52 11.22 24.72
C PRO A 212 -4.24 11.30 23.87
N PHE A 213 -3.57 12.45 23.95
CA PHE A 213 -2.35 12.73 23.18
C PHE A 213 -2.48 12.51 21.67
N MET A 214 -3.67 12.60 21.08
CA MET A 214 -3.90 12.45 19.64
C MET A 214 -3.00 13.39 18.83
N PHE A 215 -2.49 12.89 17.67
CA PHE A 215 -1.75 13.68 16.71
C PHE A 215 -2.32 13.51 15.29
N GLU A 216 -2.35 12.28 14.78
CA GLU A 216 -2.70 11.95 13.40
C GLU A 216 -3.19 10.50 13.26
N ASP A 217 -3.49 10.04 12.03
CA ASP A 217 -3.66 8.62 11.71
C ASP A 217 -4.93 8.02 12.31
N ALA A 218 -6.09 8.47 11.85
CA ALA A 218 -7.34 7.82 12.22
C ALA A 218 -7.41 6.40 11.62
N GLY A 219 -7.62 5.37 12.47
CA GLY A 219 -7.88 3.99 12.09
C GLY A 219 -9.16 3.50 12.72
N ILE A 220 -9.88 2.61 12.05
CA ILE A 220 -11.12 2.01 12.56
C ILE A 220 -11.28 0.59 12.07
N HIS A 221 -11.62 -0.32 12.97
CA HIS A 221 -12.11 -1.64 12.60
C HIS A 221 -13.17 -2.12 13.61
N LYS A 222 -13.91 -3.15 13.24
CA LYS A 222 -14.92 -3.79 14.08
C LYS A 222 -14.60 -5.27 14.24
N ARG A 223 -14.64 -5.76 15.48
CA ARG A 223 -14.49 -7.18 15.78
C ARG A 223 -15.50 -7.58 16.86
N GLU A 224 -16.32 -8.63 16.57
CA GLU A 224 -17.27 -9.20 17.55
C GLU A 224 -18.22 -8.16 18.18
N GLY A 225 -18.64 -7.17 17.38
CA GLY A 225 -19.54 -6.11 17.83
C GLY A 225 -18.89 -4.96 18.57
N ILE A 226 -17.58 -5.00 18.79
CA ILE A 226 -16.78 -3.92 19.40
C ILE A 226 -16.08 -3.12 18.28
N TYR A 227 -16.10 -1.79 18.41
CA TYR A 227 -15.42 -0.86 17.52
C TYR A 227 -14.07 -0.45 18.15
N TYR A 228 -13.02 -0.48 17.34
CA TYR A 228 -11.65 -0.14 17.72
C TYR A 228 -11.23 1.06 16.91
N TYR A 229 -11.20 2.23 17.54
CA TYR A 229 -10.61 3.44 16.98
C TYR A 229 -9.14 3.48 17.36
N SER A 230 -8.24 3.64 16.40
CA SER A 230 -6.81 3.72 16.62
C SER A 230 -6.22 4.99 16.00
N TYR A 231 -5.09 5.46 16.54
CA TYR A 231 -4.48 6.72 16.14
C TYR A 231 -3.01 6.79 16.57
N CYS A 232 -2.22 7.66 15.91
CA CYS A 232 -0.87 7.99 16.35
C CYS A 232 -0.90 9.05 17.47
N SER A 233 -0.20 8.78 18.56
CA SER A 233 -0.03 9.75 19.64
C SER A 233 0.98 10.84 19.26
N ASN A 234 0.84 12.05 19.82
CA ASN A 234 1.72 13.18 19.52
C ASN A 234 3.13 13.01 20.08
N PHE A 235 4.06 13.82 19.60
CA PHE A 235 5.49 13.79 19.93
C PHE A 235 5.87 14.71 21.08
N TYR A 236 4.91 15.15 21.92
CA TYR A 236 5.20 15.95 23.09
C TYR A 236 6.19 15.26 24.02
N ASP A 237 7.27 15.95 24.34
CA ASP A 237 8.40 15.46 25.16
C ASP A 237 8.32 15.84 26.64
N GLY A 238 7.25 16.55 27.04
CA GLY A 238 6.98 16.89 28.43
C GLY A 238 6.35 15.77 29.25
N GLU A 239 5.79 16.13 30.39
CA GLU A 239 5.18 15.18 31.33
C GLU A 239 3.98 14.45 30.71
N ARG A 240 4.00 13.12 30.76
CA ARG A 240 2.88 12.24 30.39
C ARG A 240 2.43 11.48 31.64
N PRO A 241 1.17 11.63 32.08
CA PRO A 241 0.63 10.85 33.19
C PRO A 241 0.78 9.35 32.99
N GLU A 242 0.93 8.58 34.09
CA GLU A 242 0.98 7.13 34.03
C GLU A 242 -0.24 6.56 33.30
N GLY A 243 -0.02 5.62 32.38
CA GLY A 243 -1.06 5.04 31.51
C GLY A 243 -1.37 5.84 30.23
N SER A 244 -0.74 7.01 30.05
CA SER A 244 -0.85 7.75 28.78
C SER A 244 -0.11 7.04 27.65
N PRO A 245 -0.52 7.22 26.37
CA PRO A 245 0.22 6.68 25.24
C PRO A 245 1.62 7.31 25.16
N PRO A 246 2.71 6.54 24.94
CA PRO A 246 4.03 7.07 24.63
C PRO A 246 4.02 7.92 23.33
N ALA A 247 5.08 8.71 23.12
CA ALA A 247 5.18 9.59 21.97
C ALA A 247 5.34 8.83 20.65
N GLY A 248 4.54 9.19 19.65
CA GLY A 248 4.62 8.66 18.28
C GLY A 248 4.26 7.18 18.14
N GLU A 249 3.54 6.59 19.12
CA GLU A 249 3.06 5.21 19.06
C GLU A 249 1.59 5.15 18.59
N ILE A 250 1.21 4.04 17.98
CA ILE A 250 -0.19 3.78 17.65
C ILE A 250 -0.92 3.31 18.90
N ALA A 251 -1.87 4.10 19.32
CA ALA A 251 -2.76 3.87 20.45
C ALA A 251 -4.16 3.48 19.97
N TYR A 252 -4.98 2.88 20.85
CA TYR A 252 -6.35 2.57 20.48
C TYR A 252 -7.35 2.75 21.62
N MET A 253 -8.60 2.94 21.23
CA MET A 253 -9.78 3.06 22.08
C MET A 253 -10.83 2.07 21.62
N THR A 254 -11.74 1.68 22.51
CA THR A 254 -12.85 0.78 22.18
C THR A 254 -14.19 1.42 22.52
N SER A 255 -15.23 0.97 21.80
CA SER A 255 -16.63 1.34 22.05
C SER A 255 -17.56 0.21 21.61
N ASP A 256 -18.77 0.16 22.19
CA ASP A 256 -19.88 -0.70 21.74
C ASP A 256 -20.73 -0.04 20.63
N LYS A 257 -20.38 1.17 20.20
CA LYS A 257 -21.07 1.94 19.17
C LYS A 257 -20.08 2.66 18.26
N PRO A 258 -20.40 2.85 16.97
CA PRO A 258 -19.48 3.45 16.01
C PRO A 258 -19.12 4.91 16.31
N MET A 259 -19.95 5.64 17.02
CA MET A 259 -19.72 7.04 17.41
C MET A 259 -19.33 7.22 18.88
N GLY A 260 -19.10 6.13 19.62
CA GLY A 260 -18.75 6.18 21.03
C GLY A 260 -19.94 5.95 21.97
N PRO A 261 -19.77 6.12 23.29
CA PRO A 261 -18.57 6.69 23.95
C PRO A 261 -17.35 5.78 23.86
N TRP A 262 -16.17 6.38 23.79
CA TRP A 262 -14.89 5.71 23.61
C TRP A 262 -14.13 5.55 24.92
N THR A 263 -13.46 4.40 25.09
CA THR A 263 -12.60 4.10 26.24
C THR A 263 -11.18 3.81 25.75
N TYR A 264 -10.22 4.61 26.19
CA TYR A 264 -8.80 4.38 25.90
C TYR A 264 -8.31 3.05 26.50
N GLN A 265 -7.50 2.32 25.74
CA GLN A 265 -6.93 1.05 26.15
C GLN A 265 -5.41 1.14 26.37
N THR A 266 -4.63 1.09 25.31
CA THR A 266 -3.15 1.12 25.36
C THR A 266 -2.59 1.40 23.94
N THR A 267 -1.26 1.26 23.78
CA THR A 267 -0.60 1.27 22.46
C THR A 267 -0.39 -0.13 21.91
N ILE A 268 -0.38 -0.25 20.59
CA ILE A 268 -0.29 -1.53 19.86
C ILE A 268 0.92 -1.61 18.94
N LEU A 269 1.46 -0.47 18.49
CA LEU A 269 2.65 -0.42 17.65
C LEU A 269 3.53 0.75 18.07
N LYS A 270 4.78 0.46 18.40
CA LYS A 270 5.78 1.50 18.69
C LYS A 270 6.16 2.27 17.42
N ASN A 271 6.79 3.44 17.61
CA ASN A 271 7.31 4.18 16.47
C ASN A 271 8.31 3.33 15.66
N PRO A 272 8.31 3.39 14.34
CA PRO A 272 9.24 2.65 13.47
C PRO A 272 10.72 2.77 13.86
N GLY A 273 11.11 3.90 14.45
CA GLY A 273 12.46 4.11 14.97
C GLY A 273 12.91 3.07 16.01
N HIS A 274 11.96 2.49 16.75
CA HIS A 274 12.26 1.44 17.71
C HIS A 274 12.74 0.14 17.04
N PHE A 275 12.19 -0.19 15.87
CA PHE A 275 12.46 -1.46 15.18
C PHE A 275 13.51 -1.33 14.08
N PHE A 276 13.53 -0.19 13.38
CA PHE A 276 14.29 -0.02 12.14
C PHE A 276 15.39 1.05 12.23
N GLU A 277 15.59 1.64 13.41
CA GLU A 277 16.57 2.73 13.63
C GLU A 277 16.37 3.92 12.70
N VAL A 278 15.14 4.17 12.26
CA VAL A 278 14.73 5.34 11.48
C VAL A 278 13.35 5.77 11.96
N SER A 279 13.32 6.92 12.63
CA SER A 279 12.10 7.52 13.17
C SER A 279 11.40 8.39 12.13
N GLY A 280 10.12 8.65 12.35
CA GLY A 280 9.28 9.53 11.56
C GLY A 280 7.88 9.59 12.15
N ASN A 281 6.94 10.12 11.40
CA ASN A 281 5.53 9.96 11.70
C ASN A 281 5.15 8.47 11.65
N ASN A 282 4.01 8.11 12.24
CA ASN A 282 3.55 6.73 12.32
C ASN A 282 2.11 6.66 11.84
N HIS A 283 1.82 5.78 10.90
CA HIS A 283 0.51 5.65 10.30
C HIS A 283 0.22 4.19 9.97
N HIS A 284 -1.04 3.76 10.18
CA HIS A 284 -1.40 2.36 10.08
C HIS A 284 -2.82 2.13 9.54
N ALA A 285 -3.12 0.86 9.21
CA ALA A 285 -4.48 0.36 9.04
C ALA A 285 -4.55 -1.08 9.55
N ILE A 286 -5.62 -1.40 10.29
CA ILE A 286 -5.90 -2.76 10.77
C ILE A 286 -7.02 -3.34 9.92
N PHE A 287 -6.83 -4.57 9.44
CA PHE A 287 -7.82 -5.26 8.63
C PHE A 287 -7.82 -6.76 8.87
N GLN A 288 -8.96 -7.39 8.59
CA GLN A 288 -9.09 -8.84 8.59
C GLN A 288 -9.00 -9.35 7.16
N PHE A 289 -8.19 -10.40 6.93
CA PHE A 289 -8.16 -11.13 5.69
C PHE A 289 -8.19 -12.63 5.98
N HIS A 290 -9.15 -13.34 5.41
CA HIS A 290 -9.55 -14.69 5.85
C HIS A 290 -9.87 -14.69 7.34
N GLU A 291 -9.29 -15.60 8.12
CA GLU A 291 -9.52 -15.72 9.56
C GLU A 291 -8.56 -14.87 10.41
N ASP A 292 -7.55 -14.29 9.78
CA ASP A 292 -6.45 -13.60 10.46
C ASP A 292 -6.55 -12.08 10.38
N TRP A 293 -5.97 -11.40 11.37
CA TRP A 293 -5.86 -9.95 11.44
C TRP A 293 -4.45 -9.49 11.12
N TYR A 294 -4.38 -8.35 10.45
CA TYR A 294 -3.13 -7.76 9.99
C TYR A 294 -3.10 -6.26 10.29
N ILE A 295 -1.90 -5.74 10.44
CA ILE A 295 -1.63 -4.31 10.51
C ILE A 295 -0.67 -3.92 9.39
N ALA A 296 -1.13 -3.06 8.50
CA ALA A 296 -0.27 -2.34 7.56
C ALA A 296 0.17 -1.03 8.21
N TYR A 297 1.43 -0.65 8.04
CA TYR A 297 1.99 0.58 8.58
C TYR A 297 3.13 1.06 7.69
N HIS A 298 3.63 2.26 7.89
CA HIS A 298 4.79 2.70 7.12
C HIS A 298 6.06 2.84 7.96
N ALA A 299 7.21 2.72 7.30
CA ALA A 299 8.53 3.03 7.83
C ALA A 299 9.44 3.56 6.71
N GLN A 300 10.56 4.20 7.05
CA GLN A 300 11.50 4.74 6.07
C GLN A 300 12.64 3.74 5.74
N THR A 301 12.32 2.45 5.67
CA THR A 301 13.33 1.39 5.51
C THR A 301 13.91 1.33 4.09
N LEU A 302 13.07 1.55 3.06
CA LEU A 302 13.52 1.57 1.68
C LEU A 302 14.44 2.76 1.39
N SER A 303 14.06 3.97 1.81
CA SER A 303 14.89 5.16 1.65
C SER A 303 16.22 5.06 2.42
N LYS A 304 16.19 4.51 3.65
CA LYS A 304 17.38 4.20 4.43
C LYS A 304 18.32 3.25 3.68
N ALA A 305 17.78 2.16 3.11
CA ALA A 305 18.58 1.20 2.32
C ALA A 305 19.16 1.81 1.04
N GLN A 306 18.48 2.78 0.45
CA GLN A 306 18.94 3.52 -0.73
C GLN A 306 19.89 4.67 -0.38
N GLY A 307 20.04 5.02 0.90
CA GLY A 307 20.90 6.11 1.35
C GLY A 307 20.43 7.49 0.91
N ILE A 308 19.12 7.68 0.75
CA ILE A 308 18.54 8.96 0.35
C ILE A 308 17.98 9.74 1.56
N ALA A 309 17.58 11.00 1.31
CA ALA A 309 17.05 11.89 2.34
C ALA A 309 15.79 11.33 3.04
N ASN A 310 15.46 11.84 4.22
CA ASN A 310 14.34 11.41 5.06
C ASN A 310 12.97 11.78 4.47
N GLY A 311 11.92 11.15 5.02
CA GLY A 311 10.53 11.43 4.69
C GLY A 311 9.96 10.59 3.54
N TYR A 312 10.74 9.68 2.94
CA TYR A 312 10.26 8.75 1.92
C TYR A 312 9.93 7.41 2.54
N ARG A 313 8.65 7.13 2.64
CA ARG A 313 8.10 6.03 3.44
C ARG A 313 7.77 4.82 2.57
N SER A 314 7.85 3.65 3.14
CA SER A 314 7.52 2.36 2.52
C SER A 314 6.55 1.59 3.40
N THR A 315 5.57 0.94 2.78
CA THR A 315 4.56 0.16 3.49
C THR A 315 5.12 -1.17 3.97
N HIS A 316 4.78 -1.50 5.21
CA HIS A 316 5.08 -2.76 5.90
C HIS A 316 3.78 -3.46 6.28
N LEU A 317 3.84 -4.76 6.53
CA LEU A 317 2.72 -5.59 6.93
C LEU A 317 3.18 -6.61 7.96
N ASN A 318 2.50 -6.65 9.11
CA ASN A 318 2.68 -7.68 10.12
C ASN A 318 1.34 -8.27 10.55
N ARG A 319 1.38 -9.45 11.15
CA ARG A 319 0.21 -10.08 11.75
C ARG A 319 -0.17 -9.38 13.06
N LEU A 320 -1.48 -9.24 13.30
CA LEU A 320 -2.02 -8.65 14.52
C LEU A 320 -2.83 -9.71 15.27
N PHE A 321 -2.71 -9.74 16.59
CA PHE A 321 -3.40 -10.71 17.43
C PHE A 321 -4.27 -9.99 18.45
N HIS A 322 -5.47 -10.55 18.68
CA HIS A 322 -6.34 -10.17 19.77
C HIS A 322 -6.28 -11.26 20.85
N ASN A 323 -6.31 -10.83 22.12
CA ASN A 323 -6.50 -11.73 23.24
C ASN A 323 -7.94 -12.22 23.31
N GLU A 324 -8.23 -13.22 24.16
CA GLU A 324 -9.58 -13.78 24.31
C GLU A 324 -10.59 -12.73 24.76
N GLU A 325 -10.19 -11.76 25.59
CA GLU A 325 -11.03 -10.63 26.03
C GLU A 325 -11.17 -9.48 25.02
N GLY A 326 -10.57 -9.62 23.83
CA GLY A 326 -10.66 -8.65 22.75
C GLY A 326 -9.60 -7.55 22.75
N SER A 327 -8.70 -7.49 23.74
CA SER A 327 -7.58 -6.55 23.69
C SER A 327 -6.60 -6.91 22.59
N ILE A 328 -5.96 -5.90 21.99
CA ILE A 328 -4.95 -6.09 20.94
C ILE A 328 -3.57 -6.30 21.58
N GLN A 329 -2.86 -7.33 21.13
CA GLN A 329 -1.47 -7.56 21.52
C GLN A 329 -0.55 -6.55 20.85
N GLN A 330 0.50 -6.11 21.56
CA GLN A 330 1.51 -5.23 20.97
C GLN A 330 2.21 -5.94 19.80
N VAL A 331 2.34 -5.25 18.68
CA VAL A 331 2.95 -5.75 17.45
C VAL A 331 4.47 -5.53 17.51
N GLU A 332 5.23 -6.57 17.24
CA GLU A 332 6.68 -6.51 17.03
C GLU A 332 6.92 -6.39 15.52
N ALA A 333 7.20 -5.17 15.06
CA ALA A 333 7.45 -4.90 13.66
C ALA A 333 8.83 -5.42 13.23
N ASP A 334 8.92 -6.03 12.03
CA ASP A 334 10.15 -6.62 11.53
C ASP A 334 10.25 -6.58 9.98
N TYR A 335 11.40 -7.00 9.46
CA TYR A 335 11.61 -7.19 8.03
C TYR A 335 10.99 -8.47 7.49
N THR A 336 10.75 -9.47 8.34
CA THR A 336 10.19 -10.78 7.93
C THR A 336 8.80 -10.61 7.35
N GLY A 337 7.97 -9.79 8.01
CA GLY A 337 6.59 -9.52 7.58
C GLY A 337 5.65 -10.69 7.86
N VAL A 338 4.80 -11.01 6.91
CA VAL A 338 3.78 -12.07 7.03
C VAL A 338 4.13 -13.28 6.18
N GLN A 339 3.64 -14.45 6.59
CA GLN A 339 3.75 -15.66 5.79
C GLN A 339 2.78 -15.61 4.61
N GLN A 340 3.19 -16.20 3.50
CA GLN A 340 2.33 -16.42 2.35
C GLN A 340 1.18 -17.37 2.73
N ILE A 341 -0.05 -16.94 2.49
CA ILE A 341 -1.25 -17.67 2.94
C ILE A 341 -1.80 -18.64 1.89
N GLN A 342 -1.43 -18.47 0.63
CA GLN A 342 -1.73 -19.38 -0.47
C GLN A 342 -0.62 -19.33 -1.53
N PHE A 343 -0.45 -20.42 -2.27
CA PHE A 343 0.57 -20.48 -3.31
C PHE A 343 0.09 -19.80 -4.60
N LEU A 344 1.03 -19.20 -5.32
CA LEU A 344 0.78 -18.59 -6.61
C LEU A 344 0.57 -19.67 -7.68
N ASN A 345 -0.55 -19.60 -8.41
CA ASN A 345 -0.86 -20.49 -9.50
C ASN A 345 -0.21 -20.02 -10.82
N PRO A 346 0.85 -20.68 -11.32
CA PRO A 346 1.53 -20.25 -12.53
C PRO A 346 0.81 -20.62 -13.84
N TYR A 347 -0.24 -21.44 -13.76
CA TYR A 347 -1.05 -21.86 -14.90
C TYR A 347 -2.12 -20.83 -15.29
N GLN A 348 -2.31 -19.81 -14.50
CA GLN A 348 -3.05 -18.60 -14.86
C GLN A 348 -2.09 -17.53 -15.36
N ARG A 349 -2.61 -16.58 -16.16
CA ARG A 349 -1.83 -15.44 -16.61
C ARG A 349 -1.51 -14.53 -15.42
N VAL A 350 -0.23 -14.34 -15.15
CA VAL A 350 0.29 -13.45 -14.09
C VAL A 350 0.81 -12.17 -14.72
N GLN A 351 0.43 -11.02 -14.17
CA GLN A 351 1.01 -9.74 -14.60
C GLN A 351 2.49 -9.68 -14.20
N ALA A 352 3.35 -9.17 -15.07
CA ALA A 352 4.78 -9.02 -14.77
C ALA A 352 5.03 -8.09 -13.57
N ALA A 353 4.12 -7.15 -13.32
CA ALA A 353 4.13 -6.27 -12.15
C ALA A 353 3.65 -6.94 -10.85
N THR A 354 3.39 -8.26 -10.85
CA THR A 354 3.22 -9.07 -9.64
C THR A 354 4.60 -9.52 -9.18
N ILE A 355 5.06 -9.01 -8.04
CA ILE A 355 6.45 -9.13 -7.59
C ILE A 355 6.51 -9.33 -6.08
N SER A 356 7.32 -10.29 -5.63
CA SER A 356 7.75 -10.40 -4.24
C SER A 356 9.04 -9.64 -3.99
N TRP A 357 10.04 -9.92 -4.84
CA TRP A 357 11.38 -9.33 -4.76
C TRP A 357 11.85 -8.88 -6.14
N SER A 358 12.73 -7.89 -6.19
CA SER A 358 13.28 -7.44 -7.48
C SER A 358 14.60 -6.72 -7.31
N ALA A 359 15.31 -6.61 -8.41
CA ALA A 359 16.48 -5.73 -8.54
C ALA A 359 16.47 -5.06 -9.91
N GLY A 360 16.68 -3.75 -9.94
CA GLY A 360 16.95 -2.95 -11.14
C GLY A 360 15.73 -2.58 -11.99
N VAL A 361 14.55 -3.11 -11.70
CA VAL A 361 13.34 -2.89 -12.53
C VAL A 361 12.44 -1.80 -11.97
N THR A 362 11.68 -1.17 -12.87
CA THR A 362 10.60 -0.24 -12.55
C THR A 362 9.28 -0.69 -13.21
N THR A 363 8.17 -0.03 -12.89
CA THR A 363 6.88 -0.30 -13.50
C THR A 363 6.26 0.98 -14.06
N VAL A 364 5.60 0.88 -15.21
CA VAL A 364 4.86 2.00 -15.82
C VAL A 364 3.46 1.57 -16.23
N THR A 365 2.57 2.51 -16.47
CA THR A 365 1.21 2.24 -16.92
C THR A 365 1.23 1.49 -18.26
N GLY A 366 0.52 0.36 -18.31
CA GLY A 366 0.29 -0.42 -19.51
C GLY A 366 -0.89 0.07 -20.32
N ALA A 367 -1.20 -0.63 -21.42
CA ALA A 367 -2.33 -0.29 -22.28
C ALA A 367 -3.70 -0.68 -21.68
N GLU A 368 -3.73 -1.71 -20.83
CA GLU A 368 -4.95 -2.19 -20.18
C GLU A 368 -5.27 -1.33 -18.94
N PRO A 369 -6.54 -1.01 -18.67
CA PRO A 369 -6.93 -0.29 -17.47
C PRO A 369 -6.44 -0.99 -16.19
N GLY A 370 -5.71 -0.27 -15.32
CA GLY A 370 -5.11 -0.81 -14.09
C GLY A 370 -3.98 -1.81 -14.34
N GLY A 371 -3.56 -2.02 -15.59
CA GLY A 371 -2.43 -2.87 -15.94
C GLY A 371 -1.11 -2.09 -15.88
N ARG A 372 -0.07 -2.76 -15.39
CA ARG A 372 1.31 -2.23 -15.35
C ARG A 372 2.23 -3.15 -16.13
N ILE A 373 3.26 -2.58 -16.70
CA ILE A 373 4.34 -3.30 -17.35
C ILE A 373 5.64 -3.03 -16.60
N VAL A 374 6.48 -4.05 -16.51
CA VAL A 374 7.86 -3.91 -16.00
C VAL A 374 8.73 -3.35 -17.13
N THR A 375 9.45 -2.29 -16.83
CA THR A 375 10.32 -1.54 -17.77
C THR A 375 11.69 -1.25 -17.17
N ASP A 376 12.52 -0.53 -17.90
CA ASP A 376 13.91 -0.22 -17.55
C ASP A 376 14.75 -1.48 -17.27
N ILE A 377 14.37 -2.58 -17.93
CA ILE A 377 15.00 -3.88 -17.75
C ILE A 377 16.38 -3.86 -18.39
N ASN A 378 17.41 -4.12 -17.59
CA ASN A 378 18.81 -4.19 -18.00
C ASN A 378 19.38 -5.59 -17.78
N SER A 379 20.54 -5.86 -18.36
CA SER A 379 21.21 -7.13 -18.14
C SER A 379 21.67 -7.27 -16.69
N GLY A 380 21.19 -8.30 -15.98
CA GLY A 380 21.43 -8.54 -14.57
C GLY A 380 20.25 -8.20 -13.65
N ASP A 381 19.25 -7.49 -14.16
CA ASP A 381 18.00 -7.24 -13.42
C ASP A 381 17.17 -8.52 -13.31
N TRP A 382 16.30 -8.54 -12.31
CA TRP A 382 15.43 -9.69 -12.09
C TRP A 382 14.18 -9.34 -11.27
N ILE A 383 13.14 -10.18 -11.39
CA ILE A 383 11.98 -10.22 -10.51
C ILE A 383 11.86 -11.62 -9.90
N GLY A 384 11.41 -11.67 -8.63
CA GLY A 384 11.20 -12.90 -7.88
C GLY A 384 9.76 -13.01 -7.37
N LEU A 385 9.21 -14.22 -7.44
CA LEU A 385 7.87 -14.60 -6.96
C LEU A 385 8.05 -15.64 -5.86
N SER A 386 7.34 -15.47 -4.76
CA SER A 386 7.34 -16.44 -3.67
C SER A 386 6.33 -17.54 -3.91
N GLY A 387 6.68 -18.76 -3.55
CA GLY A 387 5.77 -19.90 -3.40
C GLY A 387 4.91 -20.18 -4.64
N VAL A 388 5.53 -20.36 -5.80
CA VAL A 388 4.86 -20.74 -7.06
C VAL A 388 4.61 -22.23 -7.08
N ASP A 389 3.34 -22.67 -7.15
CA ASP A 389 2.96 -24.08 -7.12
C ASP A 389 2.79 -24.67 -8.53
N PHE A 390 3.77 -25.45 -8.95
CA PHE A 390 3.73 -26.20 -10.20
C PHE A 390 2.97 -27.52 -10.10
N GLY A 391 2.47 -27.90 -8.92
CA GLY A 391 1.73 -29.13 -8.67
C GLY A 391 2.55 -30.39 -8.93
N THR A 392 1.86 -31.52 -8.97
CA THR A 392 2.50 -32.85 -9.17
C THR A 392 2.73 -33.20 -10.63
N LYS A 393 1.93 -32.66 -11.56
CA LYS A 393 2.12 -32.86 -12.98
C LYS A 393 3.28 -32.05 -13.54
N GLY A 394 3.44 -30.84 -13.03
CA GLY A 394 4.51 -29.93 -13.38
C GLY A 394 4.31 -29.19 -14.69
N ALA A 395 5.16 -28.19 -14.90
CA ALA A 395 5.19 -27.37 -16.10
C ALA A 395 6.34 -27.79 -17.02
N THR A 396 6.11 -27.68 -18.32
CA THR A 396 7.10 -27.99 -19.39
C THR A 396 7.26 -26.86 -20.39
N VAL A 397 6.38 -25.85 -20.36
CA VAL A 397 6.42 -24.69 -21.25
C VAL A 397 6.25 -23.40 -20.45
N PHE A 398 7.04 -22.40 -20.79
CA PHE A 398 6.89 -21.03 -20.31
C PHE A 398 6.46 -20.11 -21.44
N SER A 399 5.51 -19.23 -21.19
CA SER A 399 5.03 -18.21 -22.11
C SER A 399 5.14 -16.83 -21.47
N ALA A 400 5.54 -15.85 -22.25
CA ALA A 400 5.59 -14.45 -21.83
C ALA A 400 5.04 -13.51 -22.90
N THR A 401 4.37 -12.48 -22.44
CA THR A 401 3.97 -11.34 -23.27
C THR A 401 4.94 -10.19 -23.01
N ILE A 402 5.58 -9.72 -24.06
CA ILE A 402 6.58 -8.67 -24.01
C ILE A 402 6.32 -7.59 -25.06
N ILE A 403 6.93 -6.41 -24.88
CA ILE A 403 7.07 -5.39 -25.90
C ILE A 403 8.57 -5.28 -26.19
N GLY A 404 8.98 -5.71 -27.40
CA GLY A 404 10.37 -5.79 -27.79
C GLY A 404 11.02 -4.41 -27.97
N LEU A 405 12.29 -4.29 -27.53
CA LEU A 405 13.17 -3.15 -27.78
C LEU A 405 14.48 -3.66 -28.36
N GLU A 406 15.56 -3.70 -27.58
CA GLU A 406 16.87 -4.20 -28.02
C GLU A 406 16.98 -5.72 -28.05
N GLY A 407 16.03 -6.42 -27.40
CA GLY A 407 16.03 -7.87 -27.28
C GLY A 407 16.92 -8.38 -26.15
N GLY A 408 16.97 -9.70 -25.98
CA GLY A 408 17.70 -10.35 -24.90
C GLY A 408 17.14 -11.72 -24.57
N ALA A 409 17.08 -12.07 -23.29
CA ALA A 409 16.45 -13.30 -22.83
C ALA A 409 15.91 -13.17 -21.39
N ILE A 410 14.90 -13.99 -21.08
CA ILE A 410 14.42 -14.24 -19.72
C ILE A 410 14.93 -15.62 -19.30
N LYS A 411 15.78 -15.68 -18.28
CA LYS A 411 16.24 -16.92 -17.67
C LYS A 411 15.36 -17.25 -16.47
N LEU A 412 14.94 -18.50 -16.36
CA LEU A 412 14.04 -19.00 -15.35
C LEU A 412 14.83 -19.79 -14.31
N HIS A 413 14.95 -19.24 -13.11
CA HIS A 413 15.67 -19.88 -12.00
C HIS A 413 14.72 -20.22 -10.87
N LEU A 414 15.02 -21.28 -10.10
CA LEU A 414 14.27 -21.69 -8.92
C LEU A 414 15.03 -21.33 -7.65
N ASP A 415 14.27 -20.94 -6.63
CA ASP A 415 14.65 -20.78 -5.22
C ASP A 415 15.61 -19.60 -4.94
N GLU A 416 16.44 -19.19 -5.90
CA GLU A 416 17.31 -18.02 -5.83
C GLU A 416 17.66 -17.48 -7.22
N PRO A 417 18.05 -16.20 -7.38
CA PRO A 417 18.33 -15.63 -8.72
C PRO A 417 19.47 -16.32 -9.49
N ALA A 418 20.38 -17.00 -8.80
CA ALA A 418 21.45 -17.82 -9.38
C ALA A 418 21.21 -19.33 -9.18
N GLY A 419 20.00 -19.71 -8.77
CA GLY A 419 19.61 -21.10 -8.50
C GLY A 419 19.50 -21.97 -9.76
N PRO A 420 18.88 -23.16 -9.64
CA PRO A 420 18.73 -24.09 -10.75
C PRO A 420 18.03 -23.44 -11.95
N LEU A 421 18.70 -23.41 -13.10
CA LEU A 421 18.15 -22.92 -14.37
C LEU A 421 17.23 -23.98 -14.97
N ILE A 422 15.95 -23.66 -15.14
CA ILE A 422 14.95 -24.55 -15.75
C ILE A 422 14.66 -24.25 -17.22
N GLY A 423 14.98 -23.05 -17.69
CA GLY A 423 14.79 -22.68 -19.09
C GLY A 423 15.23 -21.25 -19.39
N GLU A 424 15.23 -20.92 -20.68
CA GLU A 424 15.54 -19.59 -21.18
C GLU A 424 14.58 -19.25 -22.32
N LEU A 425 13.96 -18.07 -22.26
CA LEU A 425 13.12 -17.53 -23.33
C LEU A 425 13.89 -16.44 -24.08
N PRO A 426 14.35 -16.70 -25.31
CA PRO A 426 14.94 -15.67 -26.14
C PRO A 426 13.92 -14.59 -26.53
N VAL A 427 14.31 -13.34 -26.40
CA VAL A 427 13.52 -12.17 -26.78
C VAL A 427 14.17 -11.51 -27.98
N PRO A 428 13.52 -11.50 -29.16
CA PRO A 428 14.10 -10.88 -30.36
C PRO A 428 14.13 -9.36 -30.21
N SER A 429 15.14 -8.73 -30.87
CA SER A 429 15.14 -7.28 -31.04
C SER A 429 13.98 -6.84 -31.94
N ALA A 430 13.34 -5.72 -31.62
CA ALA A 430 12.27 -5.16 -32.43
C ALA A 430 12.85 -4.25 -33.51
N ASN A 431 12.59 -4.59 -34.79
CA ASN A 431 12.86 -3.70 -35.92
C ASN A 431 11.55 -2.95 -36.27
N GLY A 432 11.20 -1.91 -35.50
CA GLY A 432 9.98 -1.13 -35.81
C GLY A 432 9.19 -0.67 -34.57
N PRO A 433 7.96 -0.17 -34.76
CA PRO A 433 7.15 0.32 -33.65
C PRO A 433 6.88 -0.75 -32.60
N GLU A 434 6.79 -0.34 -31.35
CA GLU A 434 6.51 -1.18 -30.19
C GLU A 434 5.31 -2.12 -30.45
N LYS A 435 5.60 -3.39 -30.64
CA LYS A 435 4.60 -4.42 -30.87
C LYS A 435 4.63 -5.42 -29.73
N GLN A 436 3.48 -5.69 -29.18
CA GLN A 436 3.30 -6.76 -28.21
C GLN A 436 3.49 -8.12 -28.88
N LEU A 437 4.35 -8.96 -28.28
CA LEU A 437 4.69 -10.30 -28.75
C LEU A 437 4.35 -11.31 -27.65
N GLU A 438 3.73 -12.40 -28.03
CA GLU A 438 3.60 -13.59 -27.18
C GLU A 438 4.68 -14.60 -27.60
N LEU A 439 5.59 -14.90 -26.68
CA LEU A 439 6.72 -15.80 -26.89
C LEU A 439 6.59 -17.02 -25.99
N LYS A 440 7.09 -18.18 -26.47
CA LYS A 440 7.07 -19.45 -25.72
C LYS A 440 8.39 -20.17 -25.84
N THR A 441 8.74 -20.92 -24.79
CA THR A 441 9.92 -21.79 -24.77
C THR A 441 9.61 -23.08 -24.00
N GLU A 442 10.22 -24.19 -24.43
CA GLU A 442 10.25 -25.42 -23.64
C GLU A 442 11.21 -25.25 -22.46
N ILE A 443 10.87 -25.84 -21.33
CA ILE A 443 11.67 -25.80 -20.11
C ILE A 443 11.90 -27.22 -19.58
N SER A 444 12.90 -27.36 -18.70
CA SER A 444 13.02 -28.56 -17.88
C SER A 444 11.77 -28.70 -17.01
N ARG A 445 11.19 -29.90 -16.97
CA ARG A 445 9.98 -30.12 -16.17
C ARG A 445 10.22 -29.75 -14.73
N VAL A 446 9.36 -28.88 -14.20
CA VAL A 446 9.37 -28.44 -12.80
C VAL A 446 8.08 -28.87 -12.10
N VAL A 447 8.17 -29.39 -10.88
CA VAL A 447 7.06 -29.87 -10.05
C VAL A 447 7.20 -29.37 -8.62
N GLY A 448 6.09 -29.34 -7.88
CA GLY A 448 6.08 -28.89 -6.48
C GLY A 448 6.04 -27.38 -6.37
N THR A 449 6.37 -26.87 -5.20
CA THR A 449 6.33 -25.44 -4.88
C THR A 449 7.74 -24.89 -4.79
N HIS A 450 8.01 -23.80 -5.49
CA HIS A 450 9.31 -23.13 -5.55
C HIS A 450 9.15 -21.62 -5.56
N ASP A 451 10.16 -20.91 -5.13
CA ASP A 451 10.30 -19.50 -5.50
C ASP A 451 10.81 -19.44 -6.95
N LEU A 452 10.22 -18.53 -7.74
CA LEU A 452 10.56 -18.37 -9.14
C LEU A 452 11.27 -17.04 -9.37
N TYR A 453 12.42 -17.08 -10.02
CA TYR A 453 13.17 -15.89 -10.41
C TYR A 453 13.26 -15.78 -11.93
N LEU A 454 12.81 -14.65 -12.47
CA LEU A 454 12.91 -14.27 -13.86
C LEU A 454 14.07 -13.29 -14.00
N VAL A 455 15.19 -13.78 -14.50
CA VAL A 455 16.45 -13.02 -14.62
C VAL A 455 16.63 -12.56 -16.05
N PHE A 456 16.88 -11.28 -16.24
CA PHE A 456 16.96 -10.65 -17.55
C PHE A 456 18.42 -10.54 -18.01
N THR A 457 18.65 -10.92 -19.27
CA THR A 457 19.99 -10.90 -19.86
C THR A 457 19.94 -10.35 -21.29
N GLY A 458 20.97 -9.62 -21.69
CA GLY A 458 21.00 -9.08 -23.05
C GLY A 458 22.30 -8.39 -23.41
N PRO A 459 22.43 -7.90 -24.66
CA PRO A 459 23.68 -7.36 -25.20
C PRO A 459 23.97 -5.93 -24.71
N THR A 460 22.98 -5.23 -24.17
CA THR A 460 23.08 -3.83 -23.75
C THR A 460 22.82 -3.67 -22.26
N GLU A 461 23.27 -2.57 -21.67
CA GLU A 461 22.99 -2.19 -20.29
C GLU A 461 21.72 -1.33 -20.19
N ASN A 462 21.04 -1.03 -21.31
CA ASN A 462 19.91 -0.12 -21.35
C ASN A 462 18.74 -0.69 -22.16
N GLY A 463 17.62 -0.94 -21.48
CA GLY A 463 16.32 -1.13 -22.11
C GLY A 463 16.18 -2.36 -22.99
N LEU A 464 16.34 -3.56 -22.44
CA LEU A 464 16.26 -4.81 -23.21
C LEU A 464 14.89 -5.01 -23.86
N PHE A 465 13.83 -4.93 -23.08
CA PHE A 465 12.42 -5.06 -23.48
C PHE A 465 11.52 -4.62 -22.31
N ASN A 466 10.23 -4.45 -22.60
CA ASN A 466 9.21 -4.28 -21.58
C ASN A 466 8.45 -5.60 -21.36
N PHE A 467 8.16 -5.94 -20.10
CA PHE A 467 7.56 -7.22 -19.74
C PHE A 467 6.13 -6.99 -19.21
N VAL A 468 5.16 -7.68 -19.85
CA VAL A 468 3.72 -7.44 -19.60
C VAL A 468 3.11 -8.52 -18.72
N SER A 469 3.33 -9.79 -19.05
CA SER A 469 2.76 -10.93 -18.31
C SER A 469 3.45 -12.23 -18.67
N TRP A 470 3.20 -13.26 -17.85
CA TRP A 470 3.73 -14.59 -18.06
C TRP A 470 2.75 -15.67 -17.61
N GLN A 471 3.01 -16.90 -18.06
CA GLN A 471 2.23 -18.09 -17.71
C GLN A 471 3.04 -19.35 -18.01
N PHE A 472 2.82 -20.40 -17.22
CA PHE A 472 3.33 -21.74 -17.49
C PHE A 472 2.22 -22.65 -18.06
N MET A 473 2.64 -23.72 -18.73
CA MET A 473 1.77 -24.78 -19.27
C MET A 473 2.36 -26.15 -18.94
N GLU A 474 1.44 -27.16 -18.77
CA GLU A 474 1.81 -28.57 -18.54
C GLU A 474 2.56 -29.20 -19.72
#